data_69f1ffaa62934d81f09c5fa21161a2fe
#
_entry.id   69f1ffaa62934d81f09c5fa21161a2fe
#
_cell.length_a   1.000
_cell.length_b   1.000
_cell.length_c   1.000
_cell.angle_alpha   90.00
_cell.angle_beta   90.00
_cell.angle_gamma   90.00
#
_symmetry.space_group_name_H-M   'P 1'
#
loop_
_entity.id
_entity.type
_entity.pdbx_description
1 polymer ?
#
loop_
_entity_poly.entity_id
_entity_poly.type
_entity_poly.pdbx_seq_one_letter_code
_entity_poly.pdbx_strand_id
1 'polypeptide(L)'
;MIKIADIERTPAPLGPPDSTSAPGHLGPSSQVRADEIEVRWRPSRHARRLLTLAAGGLLLAVVFRRPELAGLAAPALLLLGAGRATRGGLPERLTVRVGLTSTRIYEGEPAAVDVVVSDADETAGVAGVAGVAGAAGAAGALGAAGASSGARFDARWAFEPGRGVEPGSATAVNGDAARFTFAIDRWGKRKLGTVTLTLHDRWRLAEGRVALALPAIDCYPSPAVQRTEVVLSKLPNRLGEHRARVPGDGTEFTGVREYVPGDRQRAINWAASTRLGRLQVNTFAAERSQDVVLLVDATSDVGEPGRSALDLGLRGASGAARAYLAGRDRVGVITYQWGGAHWLAPSLGRRQVYKVIDVLLAADTGYARGAMFSRLPRAALPPGSLVVAFSPLLDGRYVEALRDMRERGFSLIVVDVLNAKPPAGRRFTDVAASRIWRMEQQAIRFSLRELGVPVVPWDGVTPLDLPLAPYTRRPLVSRR
;
A
#
# COMPACT_ATOMS: atom_id res chain seq x y z
N MET A 1 -18.33 -6.37 58.88
CA MET A 1 -17.46 -7.57 58.72
C MET A 1 -18.08 -8.43 57.62
N ILE A 2 -17.80 -8.10 56.34
CA ILE A 2 -18.25 -8.86 55.16
C ILE A 2 -16.99 -9.14 54.33
N LYS A 3 -16.71 -10.40 54.11
CA LYS A 3 -15.56 -10.96 53.39
C LYS A 3 -15.62 -10.56 51.91
N ILE A 4 -14.54 -9.96 51.44
CA ILE A 4 -14.19 -9.85 50.03
C ILE A 4 -13.34 -11.08 49.69
N ALA A 5 -13.89 -11.98 48.91
CA ALA A 5 -13.18 -13.04 48.22
C ALA A 5 -13.87 -13.27 46.86
N ASP A 6 -13.03 -13.47 45.84
CA ASP A 6 -13.34 -13.98 44.52
C ASP A 6 -13.94 -12.98 43.49
N ILE A 7 -13.05 -12.31 42.74
CA ILE A 7 -13.18 -12.17 41.27
C ILE A 7 -11.75 -11.94 40.71
N GLU A 8 -10.92 -12.95 40.65
CA GLU A 8 -9.87 -13.08 39.64
C GLU A 8 -10.37 -14.10 38.60
N ARG A 9 -11.08 -13.63 37.58
CA ARG A 9 -11.23 -14.35 36.33
C ARG A 9 -10.41 -13.62 35.28
N THR A 10 -9.18 -14.08 35.09
CA THR A 10 -8.39 -13.82 33.89
C THR A 10 -9.24 -14.17 32.66
N PRO A 11 -9.52 -13.24 31.74
CA PRO A 11 -10.16 -13.60 30.48
C PRO A 11 -9.21 -14.52 29.72
N ALA A 12 -9.74 -15.64 29.23
CA ALA A 12 -9.07 -16.55 28.33
C ALA A 12 -8.54 -15.81 27.11
N PRO A 13 -7.37 -16.21 26.53
CA PRO A 13 -6.85 -15.58 25.33
C PRO A 13 -7.88 -15.77 24.22
N LEU A 14 -8.30 -14.66 23.61
CA LEU A 14 -9.10 -14.63 22.39
C LEU A 14 -8.34 -15.44 21.35
N GLY A 15 -8.95 -16.49 20.86
CA GLY A 15 -8.48 -17.27 19.71
C GLY A 15 -8.22 -16.35 18.52
N PRO A 16 -7.43 -16.80 17.54
CA PRO A 16 -7.13 -15.97 16.36
C PRO A 16 -8.46 -15.57 15.71
N PRO A 17 -8.59 -14.31 15.24
CA PRO A 17 -9.79 -13.85 14.60
C PRO A 17 -10.04 -14.68 13.34
N ASP A 18 -11.28 -15.13 13.19
CA ASP A 18 -11.75 -15.87 12.03
C ASP A 18 -11.34 -15.17 10.75
N SER A 19 -10.60 -15.88 9.92
CA SER A 19 -9.99 -15.43 8.66
C SER A 19 -10.99 -15.14 7.52
N THR A 20 -12.27 -14.92 7.82
CA THR A 20 -13.35 -14.76 6.83
C THR A 20 -13.75 -13.33 6.53
N SER A 21 -13.10 -12.32 7.12
CA SER A 21 -13.33 -10.90 6.78
C SER A 21 -12.06 -10.10 6.53
N ALA A 22 -11.05 -10.70 5.89
CA ALA A 22 -9.91 -9.95 5.37
C ALA A 22 -10.39 -9.00 4.26
N PRO A 23 -10.01 -7.71 4.31
CA PRO A 23 -10.35 -6.73 3.28
C PRO A 23 -9.77 -7.19 1.96
N GLY A 24 -10.65 -7.36 0.96
CA GLY A 24 -10.46 -7.81 -0.40
C GLY A 24 -9.00 -7.97 -0.87
N HIS A 25 -8.54 -9.19 -0.90
CA HIS A 25 -7.30 -9.55 -1.58
C HIS A 25 -7.31 -8.95 -2.99
N LEU A 26 -6.32 -8.12 -3.27
CA LEU A 26 -5.93 -7.76 -4.62
C LEU A 26 -5.65 -9.09 -5.32
N GLY A 27 -6.44 -9.46 -6.33
CA GLY A 27 -6.23 -10.72 -7.04
C GLY A 27 -4.77 -10.85 -7.48
N PRO A 28 -4.20 -12.05 -7.49
CA PRO A 28 -2.77 -12.28 -7.77
C PRO A 28 -2.46 -11.86 -9.20
N SER A 29 -1.95 -10.64 -9.38
CA SER A 29 -1.28 -10.23 -10.59
C SER A 29 0.19 -10.63 -10.46
N SER A 30 0.50 -11.91 -10.69
CA SER A 30 1.87 -12.38 -10.74
C SER A 30 2.55 -11.82 -11.99
N GLN A 31 3.48 -10.90 -11.82
CA GLN A 31 4.41 -10.54 -12.91
C GLN A 31 5.57 -11.53 -12.87
N VAL A 32 5.72 -12.27 -13.94
CA VAL A 32 6.91 -13.09 -14.18
C VAL A 32 7.76 -12.38 -15.22
N ARG A 33 8.96 -11.97 -14.83
CA ARG A 33 9.97 -11.41 -15.74
C ARG A 33 11.02 -12.49 -15.95
N ALA A 34 11.36 -12.74 -17.19
CA ALA A 34 12.46 -13.62 -17.56
C ALA A 34 13.55 -12.77 -18.24
N ASP A 35 14.74 -12.82 -17.70
CA ASP A 35 15.91 -12.13 -18.25
C ASP A 35 16.98 -13.18 -18.56
N GLU A 36 17.57 -13.13 -19.74
CA GLU A 36 18.77 -13.90 -20.07
C GLU A 36 20.00 -13.13 -19.59
N ILE A 37 20.88 -13.80 -18.87
CA ILE A 37 22.05 -13.17 -18.27
C ILE A 37 23.29 -13.98 -18.62
N GLU A 38 24.32 -13.31 -19.11
CA GLU A 38 25.61 -13.87 -19.37
C GLU A 38 26.40 -14.02 -18.06
N VAL A 39 26.90 -15.23 -17.80
CA VAL A 39 27.69 -15.53 -16.59
C VAL A 39 29.16 -15.56 -16.93
N ARG A 40 29.93 -14.71 -16.29
CA ARG A 40 31.40 -14.72 -16.40
C ARG A 40 31.99 -15.58 -15.30
N TRP A 41 32.46 -16.78 -15.65
CA TRP A 41 33.11 -17.68 -14.74
C TRP A 41 34.55 -17.27 -14.44
N ARG A 42 34.91 -17.19 -13.17
CA ARG A 42 36.25 -16.84 -12.69
C ARG A 42 36.80 -17.95 -11.78
N PRO A 43 38.13 -18.08 -11.65
CA PRO A 43 38.71 -18.99 -10.67
C PRO A 43 38.27 -18.60 -9.25
N SER A 44 37.70 -19.54 -8.51
CA SER A 44 37.28 -19.33 -7.13
C SER A 44 38.49 -19.11 -6.20
N ARG A 45 38.20 -18.65 -4.98
CA ARG A 45 39.26 -18.56 -3.93
C ARG A 45 39.88 -19.93 -3.65
N HIS A 46 39.08 -21.01 -3.75
CA HIS A 46 39.57 -22.38 -3.54
C HIS A 46 40.52 -22.79 -4.66
N ALA A 47 40.21 -22.55 -5.93
CA ALA A 47 41.09 -22.80 -7.05
C ALA A 47 42.42 -22.06 -6.95
N ARG A 48 42.40 -20.80 -6.53
CA ARG A 48 43.61 -19.98 -6.32
C ARG A 48 44.50 -20.57 -5.21
N ARG A 49 43.89 -21.00 -4.09
CA ARG A 49 44.63 -21.68 -3.00
C ARG A 49 45.27 -22.99 -3.46
N LEU A 50 44.55 -23.82 -4.23
CA LEU A 50 45.10 -25.04 -4.77
C LEU A 50 46.26 -24.77 -5.75
N LEU A 51 46.14 -23.71 -6.56
CA LEU A 51 47.20 -23.29 -7.48
C LEU A 51 48.45 -22.83 -6.70
N THR A 52 48.26 -22.04 -5.63
CA THR A 52 49.39 -21.59 -4.80
C THR A 52 50.05 -22.76 -4.07
N LEU A 53 49.29 -23.73 -3.57
CA LEU A 53 49.82 -24.94 -2.95
C LEU A 53 50.60 -25.82 -3.99
N ALA A 54 50.05 -25.98 -5.20
CA ALA A 54 50.71 -26.70 -6.24
C ALA A 54 52.03 -26.03 -6.67
N ALA A 55 51.97 -24.70 -6.87
CA ALA A 55 53.19 -23.94 -7.21
C ALA A 55 54.22 -23.96 -6.09
N GLY A 56 53.83 -23.88 -4.83
CA GLY A 56 54.72 -24.00 -3.68
C GLY A 56 55.38 -25.37 -3.58
N GLY A 57 54.64 -26.45 -3.78
CA GLY A 57 55.16 -27.80 -3.79
C GLY A 57 56.21 -28.05 -4.92
N LEU A 58 55.91 -27.54 -6.11
CA LEU A 58 56.83 -27.60 -7.22
C LEU A 58 58.09 -26.74 -6.97
N LEU A 59 57.95 -25.53 -6.41
CA LEU A 59 59.05 -24.68 -6.07
C LEU A 59 59.99 -25.33 -5.02
N LEU A 60 59.41 -25.96 -3.99
CA LEU A 60 60.15 -26.70 -2.98
C LEU A 60 60.97 -27.85 -3.63
N ALA A 61 60.35 -28.59 -4.54
CA ALA A 61 61.08 -29.65 -5.28
C ALA A 61 62.28 -29.14 -6.03
N VAL A 62 62.19 -27.95 -6.65
CA VAL A 62 63.28 -27.31 -7.39
C VAL A 62 64.35 -26.81 -6.44
N VAL A 63 63.96 -26.04 -5.38
CA VAL A 63 64.90 -25.43 -4.44
C VAL A 63 65.70 -26.46 -3.67
N PHE A 64 65.06 -27.52 -3.20
CA PHE A 64 65.73 -28.60 -2.48
C PHE A 64 66.33 -29.70 -3.35
N ARG A 65 66.19 -29.59 -4.68
CA ARG A 65 66.63 -30.55 -5.68
C ARG A 65 66.14 -31.99 -5.36
N ARG A 66 64.95 -32.11 -4.76
CA ARG A 66 64.30 -33.37 -4.40
C ARG A 66 63.03 -33.58 -5.18
N PRO A 67 63.00 -34.43 -6.22
CA PRO A 67 61.82 -34.65 -7.07
C PRO A 67 60.67 -35.24 -6.33
N GLU A 68 60.88 -35.92 -5.22
CA GLU A 68 59.87 -36.51 -4.34
C GLU A 68 58.91 -35.46 -3.79
N LEU A 69 59.40 -34.23 -3.54
CA LEU A 69 58.59 -33.11 -3.04
C LEU A 69 57.58 -32.63 -4.10
N ALA A 70 57.77 -32.91 -5.38
CA ALA A 70 56.76 -32.64 -6.41
C ALA A 70 55.48 -33.43 -6.20
N GLY A 71 55.55 -34.59 -5.52
CA GLY A 71 54.39 -35.36 -5.12
C GLY A 71 53.43 -34.62 -4.24
N LEU A 72 53.87 -33.59 -3.46
CA LEU A 72 53.01 -32.73 -2.67
C LEU A 72 52.05 -31.87 -3.52
N ALA A 73 52.47 -31.53 -4.74
CA ALA A 73 51.63 -30.76 -5.69
C ALA A 73 50.60 -31.64 -6.42
N ALA A 74 50.82 -32.95 -6.50
CA ALA A 74 50.01 -33.86 -7.29
C ALA A 74 48.49 -33.84 -6.94
N PRO A 75 48.05 -33.88 -5.69
CA PRO A 75 46.61 -33.81 -5.36
C PRO A 75 45.96 -32.52 -5.84
N ALA A 76 46.64 -31.38 -5.66
CA ALA A 76 46.13 -30.08 -6.08
C ALA A 76 46.05 -29.97 -7.62
N LEU A 77 47.05 -30.50 -8.33
CA LEU A 77 47.05 -30.52 -9.78
C LEU A 77 45.96 -31.44 -10.35
N LEU A 78 45.75 -32.62 -9.73
CA LEU A 78 44.68 -33.55 -10.13
C LEU A 78 43.31 -32.91 -9.97
N LEU A 79 43.03 -32.24 -8.84
CA LEU A 79 41.78 -31.53 -8.60
C LEU A 79 41.57 -30.38 -9.60
N LEU A 80 42.61 -29.60 -9.88
CA LEU A 80 42.57 -28.53 -10.86
C LEU A 80 42.33 -29.05 -12.27
N GLY A 81 42.97 -30.19 -12.64
CA GLY A 81 42.79 -30.88 -13.91
C GLY A 81 41.38 -31.41 -14.08
N ALA A 82 40.85 -32.11 -13.05
CA ALA A 82 39.47 -32.62 -13.06
C ALA A 82 38.46 -31.50 -13.19
N GLY A 83 38.64 -30.41 -12.44
CA GLY A 83 37.76 -29.26 -12.55
C GLY A 83 37.83 -28.53 -13.90
N ARG A 84 39.02 -28.54 -14.56
CA ARG A 84 39.13 -27.96 -15.89
C ARG A 84 38.46 -28.87 -16.95
N ALA A 85 38.55 -30.16 -16.81
CA ALA A 85 37.89 -31.10 -17.72
C ALA A 85 36.36 -30.98 -17.68
N THR A 86 35.80 -30.63 -16.53
CA THR A 86 34.35 -30.45 -16.34
C THR A 86 33.84 -29.04 -16.69
N ARG A 87 34.72 -28.07 -16.92
CA ARG A 87 34.34 -26.69 -17.25
C ARG A 87 33.60 -26.53 -18.57
N GLY A 88 33.83 -27.44 -19.54
CA GLY A 88 33.12 -27.43 -20.84
C GLY A 88 31.60 -27.63 -20.74
N GLY A 89 31.08 -27.94 -19.53
CA GLY A 89 29.66 -28.12 -19.30
C GLY A 89 29.04 -27.01 -18.47
N LEU A 90 29.77 -25.92 -18.14
CA LEU A 90 29.18 -24.78 -17.40
C LEU A 90 28.43 -23.86 -18.35
N PRO A 91 27.19 -23.46 -18.03
CA PRO A 91 26.42 -22.59 -18.90
C PRO A 91 27.04 -21.18 -18.95
N GLU A 92 27.17 -20.63 -20.14
CA GLU A 92 27.58 -19.25 -20.35
C GLU A 92 26.40 -18.29 -20.24
N ARG A 93 25.19 -18.77 -20.46
CA ARG A 93 23.93 -18.03 -20.38
C ARG A 93 22.96 -18.73 -19.46
N LEU A 94 22.33 -17.96 -18.59
CA LEU A 94 21.30 -18.41 -17.68
C LEU A 94 20.02 -17.62 -17.91
N THR A 95 18.90 -18.30 -17.91
CA THR A 95 17.59 -17.68 -17.87
C THR A 95 17.19 -17.52 -16.40
N VAL A 96 17.01 -16.29 -15.97
CA VAL A 96 16.54 -16.00 -14.61
C VAL A 96 15.10 -15.52 -14.67
N ARG A 97 14.22 -16.23 -13.98
CA ARG A 97 12.81 -15.88 -13.84
C ARG A 97 12.56 -15.30 -12.47
N VAL A 98 12.00 -14.09 -12.44
CA VAL A 98 11.61 -13.40 -11.21
C VAL A 98 10.09 -13.34 -11.17
N GLY A 99 9.48 -14.00 -10.21
CA GLY A 99 8.05 -14.00 -9.95
C GLY A 99 7.73 -13.21 -8.68
N LEU A 100 6.84 -12.22 -8.77
CA LEU A 100 6.27 -11.54 -7.60
C LEU A 100 4.92 -12.15 -7.25
N THR A 101 4.69 -12.45 -5.98
CA THR A 101 3.39 -12.94 -5.50
C THR A 101 2.30 -11.89 -5.74
N SER A 102 2.63 -10.61 -5.59
CA SER A 102 1.74 -9.49 -5.88
C SER A 102 2.56 -8.28 -6.32
N THR A 103 2.05 -7.51 -7.27
CA THR A 103 2.64 -6.22 -7.67
C THR A 103 2.16 -5.06 -6.83
N ARG A 104 1.13 -5.29 -6.00
CA ARG A 104 0.46 -4.31 -5.15
C ARG A 104 0.25 -4.92 -3.78
N ILE A 105 0.76 -4.28 -2.75
CA ILE A 105 0.65 -4.70 -1.35
C ILE A 105 0.30 -3.51 -0.48
N TYR A 106 -0.25 -3.76 0.70
CA TYR A 106 -0.43 -2.73 1.73
C TYR A 106 0.80 -2.63 2.64
N GLU A 107 0.97 -1.47 3.31
CA GLU A 107 2.00 -1.28 4.33
C GLU A 107 1.92 -2.38 5.38
N GLY A 108 3.08 -2.98 5.72
CA GLY A 108 3.19 -4.06 6.69
C GLY A 108 2.71 -5.43 6.18
N GLU A 109 2.12 -5.52 5.00
CA GLU A 109 1.68 -6.80 4.43
C GLU A 109 2.90 -7.60 3.94
N PRO A 110 3.06 -8.87 4.37
CA PRO A 110 4.14 -9.70 3.89
C PRO A 110 3.92 -10.09 2.43
N ALA A 111 4.96 -9.94 1.64
CA ALA A 111 4.99 -10.38 0.25
C ALA A 111 6.21 -11.25 -0.02
N ALA A 112 6.21 -11.95 -1.14
CA ALA A 112 7.33 -12.80 -1.53
C ALA A 112 7.73 -12.56 -2.98
N VAL A 113 9.04 -12.71 -3.22
CA VAL A 113 9.62 -12.79 -4.54
C VAL A 113 10.29 -14.15 -4.73
N ASP A 114 9.92 -14.83 -5.81
CA ASP A 114 10.50 -16.08 -6.21
C ASP A 114 11.49 -15.83 -7.33
N VAL A 115 12.69 -16.34 -7.19
CA VAL A 115 13.74 -16.25 -8.20
C VAL A 115 14.15 -17.68 -8.58
N VAL A 116 14.03 -17.99 -9.85
CA VAL A 116 14.39 -19.31 -10.41
C VAL A 116 15.43 -19.10 -11.50
N VAL A 117 16.46 -19.92 -11.47
CA VAL A 117 17.53 -19.90 -12.46
C VAL A 117 17.50 -21.23 -13.23
N SER A 118 17.51 -21.15 -14.53
CA SER A 118 17.60 -22.32 -15.43
C SER A 118 18.68 -22.10 -16.48
N ASP A 119 19.22 -23.18 -17.02
CA ASP A 119 20.11 -23.13 -18.15
C ASP A 119 19.33 -22.65 -19.40
N ALA A 120 19.88 -21.69 -20.14
CA ALA A 120 19.20 -21.13 -21.32
C ALA A 120 19.02 -22.22 -22.43
N ASP A 121 19.96 -23.16 -22.52
CA ASP A 121 19.90 -24.21 -23.52
C ASP A 121 18.83 -25.29 -23.22
N GLU A 122 18.48 -25.47 -21.93
CA GLU A 122 17.49 -26.47 -21.49
C GLU A 122 16.05 -25.94 -21.65
N THR A 123 15.84 -24.63 -21.65
CA THR A 123 14.50 -24.01 -21.81
C THR A 123 13.99 -24.01 -23.24
N ALA A 124 14.86 -24.17 -24.23
CA ALA A 124 14.45 -24.25 -25.63
C ALA A 124 13.62 -25.53 -25.95
N GLY A 125 13.73 -26.57 -25.11
CA GLY A 125 12.98 -27.84 -25.25
C GLY A 125 11.62 -27.87 -24.52
N VAL A 126 11.33 -26.92 -23.59
CA VAL A 126 10.14 -26.97 -22.71
C VAL A 126 9.10 -25.90 -23.04
N ALA A 127 9.32 -25.06 -24.04
CA ALA A 127 8.39 -23.98 -24.45
C ALA A 127 7.01 -24.47 -24.96
N GLY A 128 6.74 -25.77 -25.00
CA GLY A 128 5.53 -26.38 -25.54
C GLY A 128 4.41 -26.68 -24.51
N VAL A 129 4.60 -26.53 -23.20
CA VAL A 129 3.66 -27.04 -22.17
C VAL A 129 3.19 -25.97 -21.16
N ALA A 130 3.49 -24.67 -21.34
CA ALA A 130 3.12 -23.62 -20.38
C ALA A 130 1.81 -22.88 -20.71
N GLY A 131 0.81 -23.60 -21.16
CA GLY A 131 -0.50 -23.01 -21.43
C GLY A 131 -1.61 -23.76 -20.72
N VAL A 132 -1.79 -23.66 -19.43
CA VAL A 132 -2.98 -23.87 -18.60
C VAL A 132 -2.55 -24.18 -17.17
N ALA A 133 -2.39 -23.18 -16.34
CA ALA A 133 -2.51 -23.37 -14.90
C ALA A 133 -3.11 -22.10 -14.30
N GLY A 134 -4.36 -22.21 -13.86
CA GLY A 134 -5.11 -21.17 -13.22
C GLY A 134 -4.45 -20.69 -11.92
N ALA A 135 -4.84 -19.50 -11.50
CA ALA A 135 -4.26 -18.63 -10.48
C ALA A 135 -4.07 -19.19 -9.04
N ALA A 136 -4.30 -20.47 -8.80
CA ALA A 136 -4.03 -21.12 -7.51
C ALA A 136 -2.71 -21.91 -7.45
N GLY A 137 -1.97 -22.03 -8.57
CA GLY A 137 -0.87 -22.98 -8.71
C GLY A 137 0.54 -22.40 -8.81
N ALA A 138 0.73 -21.08 -8.76
CA ALA A 138 2.06 -20.48 -8.98
C ALA A 138 3.10 -20.93 -7.92
N ALA A 139 2.70 -21.11 -6.68
CA ALA A 139 3.59 -21.66 -5.64
C ALA A 139 3.82 -23.16 -5.80
N GLY A 140 2.82 -23.90 -6.32
CA GLY A 140 2.90 -25.34 -6.58
C GLY A 140 3.63 -25.69 -7.88
N ALA A 141 3.52 -24.84 -8.91
CA ALA A 141 4.19 -25.06 -10.20
C ALA A 141 5.70 -24.82 -10.13
N LEU A 142 6.16 -23.89 -9.27
CA LEU A 142 7.58 -23.68 -9.01
C LEU A 142 8.22 -24.87 -8.27
N GLY A 143 7.45 -25.52 -7.38
CA GLY A 143 7.89 -26.74 -6.67
C GLY A 143 7.95 -28.00 -7.54
N ALA A 144 7.18 -28.07 -8.62
CA ALA A 144 7.15 -29.26 -9.49
C ALA A 144 8.22 -29.23 -10.59
N ALA A 145 8.71 -28.04 -10.97
CA ALA A 145 9.79 -27.92 -11.98
C ALA A 145 11.19 -28.25 -11.44
N GLY A 146 11.34 -28.36 -10.10
CA GLY A 146 12.65 -28.55 -9.46
C GLY A 146 13.09 -29.99 -9.28
N ALA A 147 12.41 -30.99 -9.83
CA ALA A 147 12.71 -32.39 -9.52
C ALA A 147 13.64 -33.07 -10.53
N SER A 148 14.19 -32.41 -11.55
CA SER A 148 14.87 -33.15 -12.62
C SER A 148 16.14 -32.55 -13.20
N SER A 149 16.72 -31.50 -12.72
CA SER A 149 17.98 -31.09 -13.28
C SER A 149 19.14 -31.59 -12.43
N GLY A 150 20.00 -32.40 -12.99
CA GLY A 150 21.33 -32.61 -12.47
C GLY A 150 22.11 -31.28 -12.56
N ALA A 151 21.76 -30.34 -11.64
CA ALA A 151 22.30 -28.99 -11.63
C ALA A 151 23.84 -29.05 -11.74
N ARG A 152 24.37 -28.54 -12.84
CA ARG A 152 25.82 -28.49 -13.10
C ARG A 152 26.52 -27.49 -12.17
N PHE A 153 25.77 -26.73 -11.39
CA PHE A 153 26.28 -25.72 -10.48
C PHE A 153 25.50 -25.70 -9.15
N ASP A 154 26.15 -25.21 -8.11
CA ASP A 154 25.55 -24.92 -6.79
C ASP A 154 25.35 -23.39 -6.66
N ALA A 155 24.14 -22.96 -6.33
CA ALA A 155 23.78 -21.56 -6.25
C ALA A 155 23.68 -21.09 -4.79
N ARG A 156 24.29 -19.95 -4.49
CA ARG A 156 24.14 -19.25 -3.23
C ARG A 156 23.49 -17.90 -3.47
N TRP A 157 22.50 -17.63 -2.67
CA TRP A 157 21.65 -16.47 -2.78
C TRP A 157 21.93 -15.46 -1.68
N ALA A 158 22.01 -14.19 -2.02
CA ALA A 158 22.05 -13.09 -1.08
C ALA A 158 21.08 -12.02 -1.54
N PHE A 159 20.20 -11.58 -0.64
CA PHE A 159 19.25 -10.52 -0.88
C PHE A 159 19.71 -9.23 -0.17
N GLU A 160 19.91 -8.19 -0.93
CA GLU A 160 20.19 -6.83 -0.44
C GLU A 160 18.91 -6.02 -0.59
N PRO A 161 18.17 -5.77 0.52
CA PRO A 161 16.89 -5.08 0.47
C PRO A 161 17.07 -3.62 0.07
N GLY A 162 16.09 -3.10 -0.66
CA GLY A 162 15.99 -1.68 -0.98
C GLY A 162 15.66 -0.83 0.24
N ARG A 163 15.71 0.47 0.09
CA ARG A 163 15.39 1.41 1.18
C ARG A 163 13.91 1.29 1.59
N GLY A 164 13.64 1.05 2.87
CA GLY A 164 12.30 0.88 3.42
C GLY A 164 11.67 -0.47 3.08
N VAL A 165 12.50 -1.47 2.77
CA VAL A 165 12.10 -2.87 2.61
C VAL A 165 12.70 -3.65 3.77
N GLU A 166 11.85 -4.22 4.60
CA GLU A 166 12.27 -5.08 5.71
C GLU A 166 12.39 -6.51 5.21
N PRO A 167 13.60 -7.10 5.23
CA PRO A 167 13.78 -8.47 4.81
C PRO A 167 13.16 -9.42 5.85
N GLY A 168 12.35 -10.34 5.37
CA GLY A 168 11.84 -11.46 6.15
C GLY A 168 12.73 -12.70 6.00
N SER A 169 12.12 -13.87 5.86
CA SER A 169 12.84 -15.13 5.66
C SER A 169 13.32 -15.29 4.21
N ALA A 170 14.52 -15.85 4.07
CA ALA A 170 15.03 -16.35 2.79
C ALA A 170 15.01 -17.88 2.83
N THR A 171 14.27 -18.51 1.94
CA THR A 171 14.18 -19.95 1.85
C THR A 171 14.70 -20.39 0.49
N ALA A 172 15.81 -21.13 0.45
CA ALA A 172 16.21 -21.84 -0.75
C ALA A 172 15.22 -23.01 -0.95
N VAL A 173 14.51 -23.01 -2.06
CA VAL A 173 13.54 -24.07 -2.38
C VAL A 173 14.29 -25.26 -2.95
N ASN A 174 15.26 -25.01 -3.83
CA ASN A 174 16.23 -25.96 -4.40
C ASN A 174 17.50 -25.18 -4.71
N GLY A 175 18.56 -25.85 -5.17
CA GLY A 175 19.81 -25.17 -5.54
C GLY A 175 19.67 -24.10 -6.63
N ASP A 176 18.61 -24.16 -7.43
CA ASP A 176 18.30 -23.32 -8.57
C ASP A 176 17.14 -22.34 -8.32
N ALA A 177 16.48 -22.39 -7.17
CA ALA A 177 15.35 -21.54 -6.82
C ALA A 177 15.43 -21.02 -5.38
N ALA A 178 15.08 -19.76 -5.19
CA ALA A 178 14.99 -19.14 -3.87
C ALA A 178 13.73 -18.26 -3.74
N ARG A 179 13.13 -18.30 -2.56
CA ARG A 179 12.03 -17.43 -2.16
C ARG A 179 12.51 -16.47 -1.09
N PHE A 180 12.27 -15.18 -1.30
CA PHE A 180 12.54 -14.13 -0.33
C PHE A 180 11.23 -13.49 0.08
N THR A 181 10.95 -13.51 1.37
CA THR A 181 9.82 -12.77 1.94
C THR A 181 10.31 -11.41 2.40
N PHE A 182 9.43 -10.41 2.31
CA PHE A 182 9.72 -9.05 2.74
C PHE A 182 8.43 -8.36 3.15
N ALA A 183 8.55 -7.29 3.93
CA ALA A 183 7.50 -6.34 4.21
C ALA A 183 7.96 -4.94 3.85
N ILE A 184 7.03 -4.05 3.55
CA ILE A 184 7.32 -2.64 3.26
C ILE A 184 6.67 -1.80 4.34
N ASP A 185 7.46 -0.99 5.02
CA ASP A 185 7.09 -0.20 6.18
C ASP A 185 6.31 1.07 5.84
N ARG A 186 6.43 1.56 4.61
CA ARG A 186 5.83 2.82 4.17
C ARG A 186 5.32 2.73 2.72
N TRP A 187 4.17 3.32 2.48
CA TRP A 187 3.56 3.45 1.16
C TRP A 187 4.48 4.11 0.12
N GLY A 188 4.13 3.96 -1.14
CA GLY A 188 4.85 4.52 -2.28
C GLY A 188 5.40 3.47 -3.22
N LYS A 189 6.00 3.92 -4.31
CA LYS A 189 6.68 3.04 -5.25
C LYS A 189 8.06 2.67 -4.72
N ARG A 190 8.26 1.41 -4.39
CA ARG A 190 9.46 0.91 -3.72
C ARG A 190 10.25 -0.03 -4.63
N LYS A 191 11.55 0.22 -4.74
CA LYS A 191 12.49 -0.72 -5.33
C LYS A 191 12.79 -1.80 -4.31
N LEU A 192 12.54 -3.07 -4.65
CA LEU A 192 12.73 -4.17 -3.71
C LEU A 192 14.19 -4.41 -3.34
N GLY A 193 15.12 -4.01 -4.18
CA GLY A 193 16.55 -4.20 -3.95
C GLY A 193 17.20 -5.06 -5.01
N THR A 194 18.25 -5.76 -4.61
CA THR A 194 19.08 -6.58 -5.51
C THR A 194 19.26 -7.98 -4.93
N VAL A 195 19.08 -8.98 -5.76
CA VAL A 195 19.47 -10.37 -5.44
C VAL A 195 20.79 -10.66 -6.09
N THR A 196 21.78 -11.02 -5.30
CA THR A 196 23.09 -11.47 -5.78
C THR A 196 23.11 -13.00 -5.77
N LEU A 197 23.33 -13.57 -6.94
CA LEU A 197 23.48 -15.00 -7.14
C LEU A 197 24.97 -15.32 -7.28
N THR A 198 25.50 -16.17 -6.44
CA THR A 198 26.85 -16.71 -6.55
C THR A 198 26.75 -18.18 -6.93
N LEU A 199 27.25 -18.50 -8.10
CA LEU A 199 27.26 -19.83 -8.70
C LEU A 199 28.61 -20.48 -8.49
N HIS A 200 28.63 -21.75 -8.13
CA HIS A 200 29.85 -22.55 -8.03
C HIS A 200 29.72 -23.78 -8.90
N ASP A 201 30.79 -24.15 -9.58
CA ASP A 201 30.87 -25.46 -10.21
C ASP A 201 30.91 -26.60 -9.18
N ARG A 202 30.66 -27.81 -9.58
CA ARG A 202 30.63 -29.03 -8.72
C ARG A 202 31.89 -29.15 -7.83
N TRP A 203 33.04 -28.72 -8.34
CA TRP A 203 34.33 -28.79 -7.63
C TRP A 203 34.67 -27.51 -6.85
N ARG A 204 33.80 -26.48 -6.91
CA ARG A 204 34.02 -25.16 -6.33
C ARG A 204 35.30 -24.45 -6.81
N LEU A 205 35.77 -24.84 -8.01
CA LEU A 205 36.96 -24.23 -8.63
C LEU A 205 36.62 -23.04 -9.53
N ALA A 206 35.40 -22.97 -10.04
CA ALA A 206 34.89 -21.84 -10.77
C ALA A 206 33.75 -21.14 -9.96
N GLU A 207 33.71 -19.83 -10.05
CA GLU A 207 32.71 -18.98 -9.40
C GLU A 207 32.16 -17.98 -10.43
N GLY A 208 30.85 -17.97 -10.57
CA GLY A 208 30.10 -16.96 -11.34
C GLY A 208 29.30 -16.07 -10.40
N ARG A 209 29.23 -14.75 -10.66
CA ARG A 209 28.38 -13.83 -9.90
C ARG A 209 27.45 -13.07 -10.82
N VAL A 210 26.21 -13.04 -10.45
CA VAL A 210 25.16 -12.33 -11.15
C VAL A 210 24.40 -11.48 -10.13
N ALA A 211 24.22 -10.19 -10.42
CA ALA A 211 23.41 -9.29 -9.62
C ALA A 211 22.14 -8.95 -10.40
N LEU A 212 20.99 -9.20 -9.78
CA LEU A 212 19.67 -8.98 -10.33
C LEU A 212 18.98 -7.85 -9.59
N ALA A 213 18.65 -6.79 -10.30
CA ALA A 213 17.79 -5.76 -9.74
C ALA A 213 16.34 -6.26 -9.76
N LEU A 214 15.73 -6.33 -8.59
CA LEU A 214 14.34 -6.70 -8.47
C LEU A 214 13.42 -5.57 -8.95
N PRO A 215 12.23 -5.88 -9.48
CA PRO A 215 11.27 -4.88 -9.92
C PRO A 215 10.80 -4.00 -8.76
N ALA A 216 10.27 -2.83 -9.11
CA ALA A 216 9.60 -1.99 -8.12
C ALA A 216 8.19 -2.52 -7.88
N ILE A 217 7.70 -2.31 -6.65
CA ILE A 217 6.36 -2.67 -6.22
C ILE A 217 5.62 -1.42 -5.75
N ASP A 218 4.31 -1.39 -5.96
CA ASP A 218 3.44 -0.34 -5.46
C ASP A 218 2.93 -0.73 -4.07
N CYS A 219 3.43 -0.05 -3.03
CA CYS A 219 2.97 -0.22 -1.66
C CYS A 219 1.87 0.78 -1.36
N TYR A 220 0.69 0.30 -1.05
CA TYR A 220 -0.48 1.11 -0.75
C TYR A 220 -0.52 1.50 0.72
N PRO A 221 -0.99 2.74 1.03
CA PRO A 221 -1.20 3.12 2.42
C PRO A 221 -2.25 2.21 3.05
N SER A 222 -1.96 1.72 4.25
CA SER A 222 -2.92 0.93 5.02
C SER A 222 -4.16 1.78 5.30
N PRO A 223 -5.36 1.36 4.92
CA PRO A 223 -6.56 2.16 5.11
C PRO A 223 -6.84 2.35 6.60
N ALA A 224 -7.24 3.57 7.00
CA ALA A 224 -7.66 3.85 8.36
C ALA A 224 -8.75 2.88 8.81
N VAL A 225 -8.61 2.36 10.02
CA VAL A 225 -9.60 1.46 10.63
C VAL A 225 -10.91 2.22 10.83
N GLN A 226 -12.02 1.58 10.54
CA GLN A 226 -13.37 2.08 10.76
C GLN A 226 -14.20 1.00 11.44
N ARG A 227 -14.98 1.36 12.45
CA ARG A 227 -15.91 0.45 13.11
C ARG A 227 -17.18 0.26 12.30
N THR A 228 -17.60 1.32 11.59
CA THR A 228 -18.86 1.33 10.85
C THR A 228 -18.68 2.07 9.54
N GLU A 229 -18.69 1.39 8.43
CA GLU A 229 -18.60 1.99 7.08
C GLU A 229 -19.76 2.95 6.79
N VAL A 230 -20.92 2.73 7.43
CA VAL A 230 -22.15 3.48 7.24
C VAL A 230 -22.12 4.91 7.82
N VAL A 231 -21.23 5.21 8.76
CA VAL A 231 -21.20 6.52 9.44
C VAL A 231 -20.69 7.63 8.51
N LEU A 232 -19.65 7.35 7.72
CA LEU A 232 -19.10 8.34 6.79
C LEU A 232 -20.09 8.67 5.66
N SER A 233 -20.80 7.69 5.13
CA SER A 233 -21.80 7.87 4.09
C SER A 233 -23.05 8.67 4.54
N LYS A 234 -23.20 8.91 5.85
CA LYS A 234 -24.28 9.70 6.44
C LYS A 234 -23.92 11.16 6.69
N LEU A 235 -22.67 11.57 6.39
CA LEU A 235 -22.30 12.96 6.52
C LEU A 235 -23.15 13.83 5.58
N PRO A 236 -23.78 14.93 6.08
CA PRO A 236 -24.69 15.71 5.27
C PRO A 236 -23.95 16.46 4.18
N ASN A 237 -24.51 16.46 2.97
CA ASN A 237 -23.96 17.17 1.83
C ASN A 237 -23.95 18.68 2.00
N ARG A 238 -24.80 19.20 2.89
CA ARG A 238 -24.83 20.61 3.29
C ARG A 238 -24.94 20.72 4.80
N LEU A 239 -23.87 21.16 5.43
CA LEU A 239 -23.86 21.52 6.84
C LEU A 239 -24.64 22.85 7.02
N GLY A 240 -25.84 22.77 7.61
CA GLY A 240 -26.64 23.95 7.93
C GLY A 240 -27.91 24.17 7.12
N GLU A 241 -28.19 23.41 6.06
CA GLU A 241 -29.47 23.50 5.36
C GLU A 241 -30.43 22.38 5.79
N HIS A 242 -31.65 22.76 6.16
CA HIS A 242 -32.77 21.83 6.29
C HIS A 242 -33.02 21.17 4.92
N ARG A 243 -32.66 19.90 4.79
CA ARG A 243 -33.11 19.13 3.62
C ARG A 243 -34.65 19.05 3.64
N ALA A 244 -35.28 19.79 2.75
CA ALA A 244 -36.55 19.34 2.24
C ALA A 244 -36.32 17.94 1.65
N ARG A 245 -36.97 16.91 2.20
CA ARG A 245 -36.96 15.55 1.66
C ARG A 245 -37.51 15.64 0.25
N VAL A 246 -36.63 15.65 -0.75
CA VAL A 246 -37.07 15.60 -2.14
C VAL A 246 -37.62 14.19 -2.38
N PRO A 247 -38.91 14.06 -2.69
CA PRO A 247 -39.50 12.76 -3.05
C PRO A 247 -38.77 12.19 -4.26
N GLY A 248 -38.45 10.91 -4.22
CA GLY A 248 -37.76 10.21 -5.33
C GLY A 248 -38.15 8.74 -5.38
N ASP A 249 -37.55 8.01 -6.32
CA ASP A 249 -37.81 6.59 -6.59
C ASP A 249 -36.93 5.64 -5.73
N GLY A 250 -36.43 6.09 -4.58
CA GLY A 250 -35.64 5.26 -3.69
C GLY A 250 -36.45 4.23 -2.90
N THR A 251 -35.74 3.41 -2.11
CA THR A 251 -36.33 2.33 -1.31
C THR A 251 -36.71 2.75 0.11
N GLU A 252 -36.17 3.88 0.60
CA GLU A 252 -36.45 4.37 1.96
C GLU A 252 -37.78 5.12 2.01
N PHE A 253 -38.76 4.57 2.75
CA PHE A 253 -40.07 5.16 2.95
C PHE A 253 -39.94 6.48 3.74
N THR A 254 -40.49 7.59 3.20
CA THR A 254 -40.45 8.91 3.83
C THR A 254 -41.78 9.39 4.37
N GLY A 255 -42.89 8.89 3.82
CA GLY A 255 -44.23 9.28 4.25
C GLY A 255 -45.31 8.93 3.22
N VAL A 256 -46.50 9.44 3.49
CA VAL A 256 -47.65 9.31 2.60
C VAL A 256 -48.14 10.71 2.25
N ARG A 257 -48.42 10.97 0.98
CA ARG A 257 -49.04 12.22 0.49
C ARG A 257 -50.23 11.94 -0.39
N GLU A 258 -51.03 12.94 -0.63
CA GLU A 258 -52.15 12.86 -1.56
C GLU A 258 -51.68 12.59 -2.99
N TYR A 259 -52.40 11.75 -3.71
CA TYR A 259 -52.14 11.43 -5.12
C TYR A 259 -52.33 12.66 -6.02
N VAL A 260 -51.38 12.87 -6.92
CA VAL A 260 -51.45 13.88 -7.95
C VAL A 260 -51.46 13.19 -9.33
N PRO A 261 -52.25 13.66 -10.29
CA PRO A 261 -52.20 13.11 -11.68
C PRO A 261 -50.77 13.07 -12.21
N GLY A 262 -50.33 11.86 -12.62
CA GLY A 262 -48.95 11.60 -13.03
C GLY A 262 -48.16 10.71 -12.04
N ASP A 263 -48.67 10.49 -10.85
CA ASP A 263 -48.05 9.56 -9.92
C ASP A 263 -48.20 8.10 -10.38
N ARG A 264 -47.19 7.29 -10.08
CA ARG A 264 -47.20 5.87 -10.46
C ARG A 264 -48.26 5.09 -9.65
N GLN A 265 -49.19 4.39 -10.31
CA GLN A 265 -50.24 3.60 -9.67
C GLN A 265 -49.70 2.59 -8.65
N ARG A 266 -48.52 2.02 -8.92
CA ARG A 266 -47.88 1.04 -7.98
C ARG A 266 -47.44 1.65 -6.63
N ALA A 267 -47.35 2.97 -6.54
CA ALA A 267 -47.01 3.68 -5.32
C ALA A 267 -48.23 4.01 -4.46
N ILE A 268 -49.45 3.72 -4.91
CA ILE A 268 -50.68 4.00 -4.15
C ILE A 268 -50.73 3.14 -2.89
N ASN A 269 -50.91 3.82 -1.75
CA ASN A 269 -51.14 3.19 -0.48
C ASN A 269 -52.64 2.93 -0.27
N TRP A 270 -53.09 1.76 -0.67
CA TRP A 270 -54.55 1.41 -0.61
C TRP A 270 -55.11 1.46 0.80
N ALA A 271 -54.31 1.07 1.81
CA ALA A 271 -54.75 1.10 3.20
C ALA A 271 -54.96 2.53 3.73
N ALA A 272 -54.06 3.45 3.42
CA ALA A 272 -54.24 4.86 3.78
C ALA A 272 -55.35 5.52 2.94
N SER A 273 -55.47 5.17 1.66
CA SER A 273 -56.49 5.71 0.76
C SER A 273 -57.91 5.35 1.23
N THR A 274 -58.12 4.10 1.64
CA THR A 274 -59.40 3.64 2.16
C THR A 274 -59.81 4.33 3.46
N ARG A 275 -58.84 4.58 4.36
CA ARG A 275 -59.08 5.29 5.64
C ARG A 275 -59.42 6.77 5.44
N LEU A 276 -58.80 7.41 4.50
CA LEU A 276 -58.93 8.86 4.29
C LEU A 276 -59.92 9.24 3.21
N GLY A 277 -60.53 8.29 2.50
CA GLY A 277 -61.50 8.50 1.45
C GLY A 277 -60.95 9.21 0.20
N ARG A 278 -59.60 9.30 0.07
CA ARG A 278 -58.87 9.93 -1.04
C ARG A 278 -57.61 9.16 -1.32
N LEU A 279 -57.20 9.15 -2.58
CA LEU A 279 -55.98 8.41 -3.00
C LEU A 279 -54.73 8.97 -2.34
N GLN A 280 -54.00 8.08 -1.71
CA GLN A 280 -52.72 8.39 -1.05
C GLN A 280 -51.58 7.60 -1.72
N VAL A 281 -50.42 8.23 -1.82
CA VAL A 281 -49.22 7.66 -2.42
C VAL A 281 -48.11 7.59 -1.40
N ASN A 282 -47.42 6.44 -1.34
CA ASN A 282 -46.19 6.30 -0.58
C ASN A 282 -45.10 7.15 -1.24
N THR A 283 -44.45 7.96 -0.45
CA THR A 283 -43.26 8.74 -0.87
C THR A 283 -42.01 8.07 -0.34
N PHE A 284 -41.01 7.95 -1.21
CA PHE A 284 -39.71 7.40 -0.88
C PHE A 284 -38.65 8.49 -1.01
N ALA A 285 -37.56 8.37 -0.25
CA ALA A 285 -36.41 9.24 -0.42
C ALA A 285 -35.72 8.93 -1.75
N ALA A 286 -35.27 9.94 -2.46
CA ALA A 286 -34.44 9.71 -3.66
C ALA A 286 -33.12 9.03 -3.21
N GLU A 287 -32.81 7.85 -3.77
CA GLU A 287 -31.46 7.29 -3.71
C GLU A 287 -30.54 8.19 -4.55
N ARG A 288 -29.87 9.11 -3.89
CA ARG A 288 -28.82 9.92 -4.55
C ARG A 288 -27.48 9.45 -4.04
N SER A 289 -26.67 8.90 -4.93
CA SER A 289 -25.24 8.80 -4.67
C SER A 289 -24.68 10.21 -4.52
N GLN A 290 -23.98 10.44 -3.43
CA GLN A 290 -23.33 11.72 -3.15
C GLN A 290 -21.99 11.80 -3.88
N ASP A 291 -21.65 12.97 -4.43
CA ASP A 291 -20.30 13.25 -4.88
C ASP A 291 -19.44 13.61 -3.65
N VAL A 292 -18.45 12.79 -3.38
CA VAL A 292 -17.49 12.98 -2.28
C VAL A 292 -16.11 13.20 -2.88
N VAL A 293 -15.45 14.28 -2.50
CA VAL A 293 -14.09 14.60 -2.93
C VAL A 293 -13.18 14.56 -1.71
N LEU A 294 -12.21 13.66 -1.73
CA LEU A 294 -11.18 13.57 -0.71
C LEU A 294 -10.04 14.51 -1.09
N LEU A 295 -9.77 15.49 -0.24
CA LEU A 295 -8.72 16.48 -0.46
C LEU A 295 -7.57 16.21 0.49
N VAL A 296 -6.40 15.84 -0.04
CA VAL A 296 -5.21 15.55 0.78
C VAL A 296 -4.17 16.64 0.59
N ASP A 297 -3.72 17.17 1.72
CA ASP A 297 -2.66 18.15 1.79
C ASP A 297 -1.28 17.46 1.78
N ALA A 298 -0.58 17.58 0.67
CA ALA A 298 0.79 17.09 0.49
C ALA A 298 1.81 18.24 0.37
N THR A 299 1.47 19.44 0.89
CA THR A 299 2.41 20.59 0.89
C THR A 299 3.49 20.44 1.95
N SER A 300 3.21 19.70 3.01
CA SER A 300 4.13 19.48 4.12
C SER A 300 4.01 18.08 4.67
N ASP A 301 5.16 17.48 5.01
CA ASP A 301 5.24 16.17 5.67
C ASP A 301 5.96 16.34 7.01
N VAL A 302 5.20 16.45 8.09
CA VAL A 302 5.70 16.70 9.44
C VAL A 302 5.40 15.53 10.35
N GLY A 303 6.41 15.09 11.10
CA GLY A 303 6.32 13.94 12.01
C GLY A 303 7.33 12.85 11.66
N GLU A 304 7.21 11.72 12.33
CA GLU A 304 8.08 10.56 12.08
C GLU A 304 7.61 9.80 10.81
N PRO A 305 8.55 9.29 10.00
CA PRO A 305 8.22 8.45 8.86
C PRO A 305 7.34 7.27 9.28
N GLY A 306 6.26 7.02 8.52
CA GLY A 306 5.26 6.00 8.83
C GLY A 306 4.13 6.50 9.75
N ARG A 307 4.28 7.67 10.40
CA ARG A 307 3.27 8.33 11.25
C ARG A 307 3.24 9.85 11.02
N SER A 308 3.77 10.31 9.92
CA SER A 308 3.77 11.71 9.55
C SER A 308 2.36 12.21 9.20
N ALA A 309 2.18 13.52 9.12
CA ALA A 309 0.91 14.12 8.73
C ALA A 309 0.44 13.65 7.34
N LEU A 310 1.36 13.50 6.39
CA LEU A 310 1.05 12.97 5.07
C LEU A 310 0.66 11.48 5.13
N ASP A 311 1.41 10.66 5.88
CA ASP A 311 1.08 9.23 6.06
C ASP A 311 -0.34 9.06 6.62
N LEU A 312 -0.70 9.86 7.63
CA LEU A 312 -2.04 9.84 8.20
C LEU A 312 -3.10 10.34 7.22
N GLY A 313 -2.83 11.44 6.52
CA GLY A 313 -3.72 11.97 5.49
C GLY A 313 -4.06 10.94 4.42
N LEU A 314 -3.07 10.22 3.92
CA LEU A 314 -3.25 9.19 2.90
C LEU A 314 -4.00 7.96 3.42
N ARG A 315 -3.69 7.51 4.65
CA ARG A 315 -4.42 6.40 5.30
C ARG A 315 -5.88 6.78 5.57
N GLY A 316 -6.12 8.00 6.05
CA GLY A 316 -7.45 8.54 6.27
C GLY A 316 -8.26 8.63 4.98
N ALA A 317 -7.67 9.19 3.92
CA ALA A 317 -8.30 9.31 2.61
C ALA A 317 -8.58 7.92 1.98
N SER A 318 -7.63 6.98 2.08
CA SER A 318 -7.82 5.60 1.59
C SER A 318 -8.97 4.89 2.33
N GLY A 319 -9.04 5.03 3.66
CA GLY A 319 -10.12 4.48 4.47
C GLY A 319 -11.47 5.11 4.12
N ALA A 320 -11.53 6.45 4.04
CA ALA A 320 -12.73 7.17 3.65
C ALA A 320 -13.21 6.79 2.23
N ALA A 321 -12.30 6.66 1.26
CA ALA A 321 -12.63 6.22 -0.09
C ALA A 321 -13.34 4.87 -0.10
N ARG A 322 -12.83 3.91 0.66
CA ARG A 322 -13.44 2.58 0.77
C ARG A 322 -14.84 2.64 1.37
N ALA A 323 -15.02 3.40 2.46
CA ALA A 323 -16.30 3.52 3.13
C ALA A 323 -17.37 4.18 2.26
N TYR A 324 -17.04 5.30 1.61
CA TYR A 324 -17.99 5.98 0.73
C TYR A 324 -18.35 5.14 -0.50
N LEU A 325 -17.38 4.45 -1.11
CA LEU A 325 -17.64 3.55 -2.24
C LEU A 325 -18.44 2.32 -1.83
N ALA A 326 -18.25 1.79 -0.61
CA ALA A 326 -19.10 0.74 -0.04
C ALA A 326 -20.54 1.24 0.16
N GLY A 327 -20.71 2.51 0.58
CA GLY A 327 -22.00 3.21 0.70
C GLY A 327 -22.62 3.62 -0.65
N ARG A 328 -22.03 3.23 -1.80
CA ARG A 328 -22.47 3.57 -3.16
C ARG A 328 -22.42 5.06 -3.48
N ASP A 329 -21.55 5.82 -2.81
CA ASP A 329 -21.26 7.21 -3.15
C ASP A 329 -20.19 7.29 -4.24
N ARG A 330 -20.20 8.38 -5.02
CA ARG A 330 -19.20 8.67 -6.04
C ARG A 330 -18.00 9.34 -5.39
N VAL A 331 -16.84 8.72 -5.46
CA VAL A 331 -15.63 9.21 -4.80
C VAL A 331 -14.62 9.72 -5.81
N GLY A 332 -14.19 10.96 -5.61
CA GLY A 332 -13.04 11.56 -6.25
C GLY A 332 -11.94 11.86 -5.24
N VAL A 333 -10.76 12.21 -5.72
CA VAL A 333 -9.63 12.59 -4.89
C VAL A 333 -8.86 13.75 -5.53
N ILE A 334 -8.34 14.61 -4.69
CA ILE A 334 -7.42 15.70 -5.05
C ILE A 334 -6.26 15.64 -4.07
N THR A 335 -5.04 15.47 -4.57
CA THR A 335 -3.82 15.67 -3.79
C THR A 335 -3.26 17.05 -4.09
N TYR A 336 -3.18 17.88 -3.07
CA TYR A 336 -2.67 19.23 -3.17
C TYR A 336 -1.21 19.27 -2.77
N GLN A 337 -0.33 19.66 -3.70
CA GLN A 337 1.12 19.68 -3.50
C GLN A 337 1.77 20.91 -4.12
N TRP A 338 3.04 21.13 -3.79
CA TRP A 338 3.81 22.18 -4.42
C TRP A 338 3.96 21.90 -5.92
N GLY A 339 3.53 22.87 -6.75
CA GLY A 339 3.58 22.74 -8.22
C GLY A 339 2.31 22.28 -8.88
N GLY A 340 1.25 21.97 -8.14
CA GLY A 340 -0.05 21.64 -8.73
C GLY A 340 -0.90 20.72 -7.86
N ALA A 341 -1.94 20.19 -8.47
CA ALA A 341 -2.80 19.20 -7.86
C ALA A 341 -2.97 18.01 -8.81
N HIS A 342 -2.80 16.80 -8.30
CA HIS A 342 -3.26 15.60 -8.98
C HIS A 342 -4.70 15.31 -8.56
N TRP A 343 -5.53 14.93 -9.49
CA TRP A 343 -6.94 14.73 -9.19
C TRP A 343 -7.57 13.60 -10.02
N LEU A 344 -8.63 13.05 -9.46
CA LEU A 344 -9.51 12.07 -10.09
C LEU A 344 -10.96 12.49 -9.86
N ALA A 345 -11.76 12.54 -10.92
CA ALA A 345 -13.16 12.87 -10.83
C ALA A 345 -13.96 11.85 -10.00
N PRO A 346 -15.01 12.28 -9.27
CA PRO A 346 -15.90 11.39 -8.56
C PRO A 346 -16.55 10.35 -9.47
N SER A 347 -16.41 9.07 -9.12
CA SER A 347 -16.99 7.95 -9.87
C SER A 347 -17.34 6.80 -8.92
N LEU A 348 -18.18 5.88 -9.39
CA LEU A 348 -18.63 4.69 -8.69
C LEU A 348 -17.78 3.47 -9.06
N GLY A 349 -17.89 2.43 -8.24
CA GLY A 349 -17.43 1.08 -8.54
C GLY A 349 -16.15 0.68 -7.84
N ARG A 350 -15.96 -0.63 -7.69
CA ARG A 350 -14.81 -1.21 -6.95
C ARG A 350 -13.45 -0.81 -7.52
N ARG A 351 -13.35 -0.60 -8.83
CA ARG A 351 -12.10 -0.17 -9.47
C ARG A 351 -11.71 1.26 -9.12
N GLN A 352 -12.66 2.08 -8.67
CA GLN A 352 -12.38 3.46 -8.29
C GLN A 352 -11.47 3.55 -7.07
N VAL A 353 -11.55 2.60 -6.11
CA VAL A 353 -10.64 2.53 -4.96
C VAL A 353 -9.18 2.53 -5.43
N TYR A 354 -8.84 1.69 -6.40
CA TYR A 354 -7.46 1.57 -6.89
C TYR A 354 -6.99 2.85 -7.59
N LYS A 355 -7.87 3.47 -8.40
CA LYS A 355 -7.55 4.74 -9.06
C LYS A 355 -7.32 5.86 -8.06
N VAL A 356 -8.13 5.91 -6.98
CA VAL A 356 -7.95 6.86 -5.87
C VAL A 356 -6.59 6.64 -5.23
N ILE A 357 -6.23 5.39 -4.91
CA ILE A 357 -4.96 5.06 -4.29
C ILE A 357 -3.79 5.37 -5.23
N ASP A 358 -3.91 5.09 -6.52
CA ASP A 358 -2.87 5.42 -7.51
C ASP A 358 -2.58 6.94 -7.55
N VAL A 359 -3.63 7.80 -7.43
CA VAL A 359 -3.44 9.26 -7.30
C VAL A 359 -2.81 9.63 -5.95
N LEU A 360 -3.21 8.96 -4.88
CA LEU A 360 -2.61 9.18 -3.55
C LEU A 360 -1.13 8.80 -3.52
N LEU A 361 -0.72 7.73 -4.22
CA LEU A 361 0.69 7.33 -4.34
C LEU A 361 1.55 8.33 -5.12
N ALA A 362 0.93 9.14 -5.97
CA ALA A 362 1.61 10.22 -6.69
C ALA A 362 1.83 11.47 -5.84
N ALA A 363 1.33 11.49 -4.58
CA ALA A 363 1.56 12.59 -3.65
C ALA A 363 3.06 12.69 -3.31
N ASP A 364 3.63 13.85 -3.53
CA ASP A 364 5.03 14.16 -3.25
C ASP A 364 5.12 15.53 -2.58
N THR A 365 5.93 15.64 -1.54
CA THR A 365 6.23 16.90 -0.85
C THR A 365 7.36 17.70 -1.51
N GLY A 366 7.84 17.25 -2.68
CA GLY A 366 8.92 17.89 -3.43
C GLY A 366 8.59 19.33 -3.83
N TYR A 367 9.58 20.23 -3.69
CA TYR A 367 9.49 21.63 -4.10
C TYR A 367 9.55 21.75 -5.63
N ALA A 368 8.46 21.55 -6.32
CA ALA A 368 8.36 21.97 -7.71
C ALA A 368 8.02 23.46 -7.77
N ARG A 369 8.84 24.25 -8.48
CA ARG A 369 8.53 25.65 -8.80
C ARG A 369 7.41 25.70 -9.83
N GLY A 370 6.18 25.72 -9.38
CA GLY A 370 4.99 25.80 -10.23
C GLY A 370 3.91 26.69 -9.61
N ALA A 371 3.04 27.22 -10.47
CA ALA A 371 1.92 28.05 -10.03
C ALA A 371 1.00 27.26 -9.12
N MET A 372 0.79 27.81 -7.94
CA MET A 372 -0.18 27.35 -6.99
C MET A 372 -1.59 27.54 -7.55
N PHE A 373 -2.43 26.54 -7.37
CA PHE A 373 -3.82 26.56 -7.78
C PHE A 373 -4.09 27.24 -9.15
N SER A 374 -3.72 26.56 -10.22
CA SER A 374 -4.54 26.66 -11.42
C SER A 374 -5.94 26.16 -10.99
N ARG A 375 -6.98 26.94 -11.30
CA ARG A 375 -8.38 26.63 -10.95
C ARG A 375 -8.66 25.14 -11.18
N LEU A 376 -8.99 24.43 -10.10
CA LEU A 376 -9.40 23.03 -10.19
C LEU A 376 -10.56 22.94 -11.19
N PRO A 377 -10.49 22.03 -12.17
CA PRO A 377 -11.56 21.89 -13.14
C PRO A 377 -12.84 21.44 -12.42
N ARG A 378 -14.00 21.86 -12.93
CA ARG A 378 -15.31 21.47 -12.37
C ARG A 378 -15.49 19.94 -12.29
N ALA A 379 -14.81 19.20 -13.16
CA ALA A 379 -14.82 17.74 -13.13
C ALA A 379 -14.14 17.15 -11.87
N ALA A 380 -13.11 17.81 -11.35
CA ALA A 380 -12.44 17.39 -10.12
C ALA A 380 -13.25 17.72 -8.86
N LEU A 381 -13.96 18.86 -8.89
CA LEU A 381 -14.77 19.36 -7.78
C LEU A 381 -16.18 19.77 -8.29
N PRO A 382 -17.10 18.81 -8.46
CA PRO A 382 -18.46 19.08 -8.90
C PRO A 382 -19.22 19.97 -7.90
N PRO A 383 -20.10 20.87 -8.36
CA PRO A 383 -20.93 21.68 -7.48
C PRO A 383 -21.78 20.83 -6.54
N GLY A 384 -21.83 21.20 -5.27
CA GLY A 384 -22.61 20.48 -4.25
C GLY A 384 -21.97 19.18 -3.74
N SER A 385 -20.71 18.88 -4.11
CA SER A 385 -19.99 17.74 -3.53
C SER A 385 -19.64 18.01 -2.05
N LEU A 386 -19.53 16.91 -1.29
CA LEU A 386 -18.93 16.92 0.04
C LEU A 386 -17.42 16.83 -0.12
N VAL A 387 -16.70 17.77 0.49
CA VAL A 387 -15.23 17.76 0.53
C VAL A 387 -14.79 17.31 1.92
N VAL A 388 -14.00 16.24 1.98
CA VAL A 388 -13.34 15.78 3.20
C VAL A 388 -11.84 16.03 3.04
N ALA A 389 -11.35 17.04 3.74
CA ALA A 389 -9.97 17.49 3.66
C ALA A 389 -9.13 16.87 4.78
N PHE A 390 -7.99 16.28 4.43
CA PHE A 390 -6.99 15.77 5.36
C PHE A 390 -5.77 16.69 5.32
N SER A 391 -5.49 17.42 6.41
CA SER A 391 -4.42 18.42 6.43
C SER A 391 -3.88 18.63 7.84
N PRO A 392 -2.57 18.89 8.00
CA PRO A 392 -2.00 19.38 9.24
C PRO A 392 -2.27 20.89 9.47
N LEU A 393 -2.90 21.57 8.50
CA LEU A 393 -3.20 23.01 8.54
C LEU A 393 -1.97 23.91 8.76
N LEU A 394 -0.81 23.52 8.20
CA LEU A 394 0.46 24.25 8.35
C LEU A 394 0.70 25.27 7.23
N ASP A 395 0.17 25.03 6.04
CA ASP A 395 0.29 25.93 4.90
C ASP A 395 -0.89 26.91 4.86
N GLY A 396 -0.59 28.22 5.03
CA GLY A 396 -1.60 29.27 4.99
C GLY A 396 -2.39 29.32 3.68
N ARG A 397 -1.77 28.97 2.57
CA ARG A 397 -2.39 28.97 1.24
C ARG A 397 -3.40 27.83 1.10
N TYR A 398 -3.08 26.66 1.71
CA TYR A 398 -4.04 25.56 1.77
C TYR A 398 -5.27 25.98 2.61
N VAL A 399 -5.05 26.66 3.73
CA VAL A 399 -6.14 27.20 4.57
C VAL A 399 -6.99 28.21 3.80
N GLU A 400 -6.38 29.11 3.03
CA GLU A 400 -7.09 30.04 2.15
C GLU A 400 -7.94 29.31 1.10
N ALA A 401 -7.41 28.25 0.52
CA ALA A 401 -8.17 27.42 -0.42
C ALA A 401 -9.40 26.76 0.22
N LEU A 402 -9.28 26.27 1.46
CA LEU A 402 -10.42 25.75 2.20
C LEU A 402 -11.49 26.81 2.45
N ARG A 403 -11.08 28.05 2.77
CA ARG A 403 -12.00 29.19 2.94
C ARG A 403 -12.72 29.51 1.63
N ASP A 404 -12.00 29.64 0.52
CA ASP A 404 -12.57 29.88 -0.82
C ASP A 404 -13.58 28.77 -1.21
N MET A 405 -13.26 27.50 -0.97
CA MET A 405 -14.21 26.41 -1.19
C MET A 405 -15.49 26.58 -0.35
N ARG A 406 -15.34 26.96 0.91
CA ARG A 406 -16.50 27.19 1.79
C ARG A 406 -17.36 28.37 1.33
N GLU A 407 -16.75 29.47 0.94
CA GLU A 407 -17.42 30.65 0.39
C GLU A 407 -18.17 30.35 -0.90
N ARG A 408 -17.65 29.47 -1.73
CA ARG A 408 -18.34 28.93 -2.93
C ARG A 408 -19.49 27.97 -2.60
N GLY A 409 -19.76 27.69 -1.33
CA GLY A 409 -20.89 26.88 -0.89
C GLY A 409 -20.62 25.38 -0.86
N PHE A 410 -19.38 24.92 -0.94
CA PHE A 410 -19.09 23.51 -0.77
C PHE A 410 -19.29 23.08 0.68
N SER A 411 -19.80 21.87 0.87
CA SER A 411 -19.83 21.21 2.18
C SER A 411 -18.45 20.70 2.49
N LEU A 412 -17.83 21.22 3.53
CA LEU A 412 -16.43 20.96 3.85
C LEU A 412 -16.28 20.43 5.27
N ILE A 413 -15.50 19.37 5.44
CA ILE A 413 -15.06 18.85 6.74
C ILE A 413 -13.54 18.72 6.68
N VAL A 414 -12.86 19.17 7.72
CA VAL A 414 -11.40 19.05 7.82
C VAL A 414 -11.05 18.03 8.89
N VAL A 415 -10.30 17.01 8.50
CA VAL A 415 -9.65 16.07 9.40
C VAL A 415 -8.24 16.58 9.64
N ASP A 416 -8.01 17.07 10.86
CA ASP A 416 -6.71 17.59 11.27
C ASP A 416 -5.80 16.42 11.66
N VAL A 417 -4.77 16.19 10.85
CA VAL A 417 -3.80 15.09 10.99
C VAL A 417 -2.49 15.54 11.62
N LEU A 418 -2.45 16.69 12.25
CA LEU A 418 -1.25 17.22 12.90
C LEU A 418 -0.96 16.51 14.23
N ASN A 419 -0.13 15.47 14.20
CA ASN A 419 0.33 14.76 15.39
C ASN A 419 1.69 15.27 15.91
N ALA A 420 2.45 15.97 15.08
CA ALA A 420 3.74 16.51 15.48
C ALA A 420 3.55 17.73 16.39
N LYS A 421 4.32 17.75 17.47
CA LYS A 421 4.47 18.92 18.34
C LYS A 421 5.82 19.56 18.02
N PRO A 422 5.96 20.89 18.12
CA PRO A 422 7.25 21.52 18.01
C PRO A 422 8.17 20.95 19.10
N PRO A 423 9.47 20.74 18.80
CA PRO A 423 10.41 20.21 19.77
C PRO A 423 10.39 21.08 21.04
N ALA A 424 10.25 20.43 22.19
CA ALA A 424 10.28 21.09 23.47
C ALA A 424 11.74 21.48 23.80
N GLY A 425 12.14 22.69 23.41
CA GLY A 425 13.42 23.25 23.80
C GLY A 425 13.42 23.67 25.28
N ARG A 426 14.59 23.66 25.89
CA ARG A 426 14.77 24.10 27.30
C ARG A 426 14.99 25.60 27.43
N ARG A 427 15.27 26.30 26.35
CA ARG A 427 15.50 27.74 26.36
C ARG A 427 14.17 28.48 26.39
N PHE A 428 14.14 29.65 27.05
CA PHE A 428 12.97 30.53 27.10
C PHE A 428 12.42 30.82 25.67
N THR A 429 13.30 31.07 24.72
CA THR A 429 12.96 31.30 23.31
C THR A 429 12.20 30.12 22.68
N ASP A 430 12.60 28.88 22.99
CA ASP A 430 11.99 27.69 22.43
C ASP A 430 10.58 27.47 23.02
N VAL A 431 10.45 27.75 24.32
CA VAL A 431 9.16 27.66 25.02
C VAL A 431 8.19 28.72 24.47
N ALA A 432 8.68 29.95 24.27
CA ALA A 432 7.89 31.05 23.71
C ALA A 432 7.45 30.75 22.28
N ALA A 433 8.38 30.29 21.42
CA ALA A 433 8.09 29.88 20.05
C ALA A 433 7.04 28.76 19.97
N SER A 434 7.18 27.74 20.84
CA SER A 434 6.21 26.64 20.91
C SER A 434 4.82 27.12 21.38
N ARG A 435 4.77 28.16 22.22
CA ARG A 435 3.51 28.74 22.67
C ARG A 435 2.84 29.54 21.54
N ILE A 436 3.61 30.37 20.86
CA ILE A 436 3.12 31.17 19.71
C ILE A 436 2.57 30.24 18.65
N TRP A 437 3.34 29.23 18.25
CA TRP A 437 2.92 28.24 17.26
C TRP A 437 1.61 27.55 17.63
N ARG A 438 1.44 27.16 18.91
CA ARG A 438 0.16 26.55 19.37
C ARG A 438 -1.00 27.51 19.27
N MET A 439 -0.78 28.80 19.60
CA MET A 439 -1.80 29.82 19.48
C MET A 439 -2.21 30.06 18.03
N GLU A 440 -1.25 30.10 17.10
CA GLU A 440 -1.51 30.23 15.66
C GLU A 440 -2.32 29.05 15.14
N GLN A 441 -1.95 27.83 15.53
CA GLN A 441 -2.69 26.63 15.13
C GLN A 441 -4.13 26.64 15.70
N GLN A 442 -4.32 27.10 16.93
CA GLN A 442 -5.66 27.25 17.51
C GLN A 442 -6.47 28.32 16.78
N ALA A 443 -5.85 29.46 16.43
CA ALA A 443 -6.50 30.52 15.69
C ALA A 443 -6.97 30.07 14.29
N ILE A 444 -6.15 29.29 13.58
CA ILE A 444 -6.55 28.72 12.29
C ILE A 444 -7.76 27.79 12.44
N ARG A 445 -7.72 26.87 13.42
CA ARG A 445 -8.85 25.97 13.68
C ARG A 445 -10.11 26.72 14.07
N PHE A 446 -9.97 27.76 14.88
CA PHE A 446 -11.09 28.60 15.30
C PHE A 446 -11.69 29.34 14.10
N SER A 447 -10.88 29.98 13.27
CA SER A 447 -11.36 30.72 12.09
C SER A 447 -12.11 29.83 11.08
N LEU A 448 -11.67 28.60 10.87
CA LEU A 448 -12.40 27.64 10.03
C LEU A 448 -13.75 27.24 10.65
N ARG A 449 -13.80 27.04 11.97
CA ARG A 449 -15.05 26.74 12.68
C ARG A 449 -16.06 27.88 12.63
N GLU A 450 -15.61 29.11 12.72
CA GLU A 450 -16.49 30.29 12.55
C GLU A 450 -17.12 30.36 11.15
N LEU A 451 -16.41 29.91 10.11
CA LEU A 451 -16.97 29.77 8.78
C LEU A 451 -17.91 28.55 8.64
N GLY A 452 -18.19 27.86 9.75
CA GLY A 452 -19.04 26.66 9.75
C GLY A 452 -18.34 25.43 9.13
N VAL A 453 -17.00 25.40 9.15
CA VAL A 453 -16.22 24.25 8.72
C VAL A 453 -15.81 23.43 9.95
N PRO A 454 -16.34 22.22 10.14
CA PRO A 454 -15.89 21.33 11.21
C PRO A 454 -14.41 20.98 11.04
N VAL A 455 -13.64 21.16 12.10
CA VAL A 455 -12.24 20.73 12.19
C VAL A 455 -12.15 19.65 13.25
N VAL A 456 -11.84 18.42 12.81
CA VAL A 456 -11.88 17.20 13.62
C VAL A 456 -10.45 16.69 13.79
N PRO A 457 -9.88 16.69 15.00
CA PRO A 457 -8.55 16.12 15.22
C PRO A 457 -8.60 14.59 15.09
N TRP A 458 -7.58 14.02 14.44
CA TRP A 458 -7.46 12.59 14.29
C TRP A 458 -6.01 12.13 14.48
N ASP A 459 -5.82 11.11 15.32
CA ASP A 459 -4.51 10.61 15.75
C ASP A 459 -3.95 9.48 14.89
N GLY A 460 -4.74 9.00 13.91
CA GLY A 460 -4.38 7.85 13.06
C GLY A 460 -4.57 6.48 13.70
N VAL A 461 -4.90 6.42 14.99
CA VAL A 461 -5.12 5.17 15.74
C VAL A 461 -6.61 4.95 16.02
N THR A 462 -7.27 6.01 16.46
CA THR A 462 -8.72 5.99 16.69
C THR A 462 -9.45 5.74 15.38
N PRO A 463 -10.44 4.83 15.33
CA PRO A 463 -11.26 4.63 14.13
C PRO A 463 -11.83 5.96 13.63
N LEU A 464 -11.65 6.23 12.32
CA LEU A 464 -11.96 7.54 11.72
C LEU A 464 -13.45 7.94 11.85
N ASP A 465 -14.35 6.98 11.93
CA ASP A 465 -15.78 7.20 12.12
C ASP A 465 -16.15 7.78 13.48
N LEU A 466 -15.37 7.53 14.52
CA LEU A 466 -15.67 8.02 15.87
C LEU A 466 -15.57 9.56 15.97
N PRO A 467 -14.47 10.20 15.57
CA PRO A 467 -14.39 11.67 15.62
C PRO A 467 -15.34 12.35 14.63
N LEU A 468 -15.79 11.66 13.58
CA LEU A 468 -16.76 12.16 12.60
C LEU A 468 -18.23 11.90 13.00
N ALA A 469 -18.50 11.01 13.95
CA ALA A 469 -19.84 10.63 14.38
C ALA A 469 -20.73 11.82 14.82
N PRO A 470 -20.24 12.86 15.52
CA PRO A 470 -21.09 14.01 15.90
C PRO A 470 -21.73 14.72 14.70
N TYR A 471 -21.07 14.71 13.54
CA TYR A 471 -21.53 15.40 12.34
C TYR A 471 -22.50 14.54 11.50
N THR A 472 -22.66 13.26 11.83
CA THR A 472 -23.63 12.36 11.18
C THR A 472 -24.98 12.33 11.88
N ARG A 473 -25.02 12.73 13.16
CA ARG A 473 -26.27 12.79 13.94
C ARG A 473 -27.04 14.05 13.53
N ARG A 474 -28.32 13.88 13.17
CA ARG A 474 -29.24 15.01 13.04
C ARG A 474 -29.29 15.75 14.38
N PRO A 475 -29.23 17.10 14.41
CA PRO A 475 -29.63 17.82 15.59
C PRO A 475 -31.08 17.38 15.90
N LEU A 476 -31.29 16.81 17.07
CA LEU A 476 -32.63 16.61 17.59
C LEU A 476 -33.26 18.00 17.66
N VAL A 477 -34.19 18.28 16.76
CA VAL A 477 -34.97 19.51 16.82
C VAL A 477 -35.69 19.48 18.16
N SER A 478 -35.22 20.27 19.09
CA SER A 478 -35.93 20.56 20.31
C SER A 478 -37.29 21.17 19.89
N ARG A 479 -38.33 20.36 20.02
CA ARG A 479 -39.70 20.89 19.96
C ARG A 479 -39.83 21.92 21.10
N ARG A 480 -39.86 23.19 20.77
CA ARG A 480 -40.52 24.20 21.57
C ARG A 480 -41.98 24.27 21.16
#